data_c794817b98381b43f3010f1eed0f30e4
#
_entry.id   c794817b98381b43f3010f1eed0f30e4
#
_cell.length_a   1.000
_cell.length_b   1.000
_cell.length_c   1.000
_cell.angle_alpha   90.00
_cell.angle_beta   90.00
_cell.angle_gamma   90.00
#
_symmetry.space_group_name_H-M   'P 1'
#
loop_
_entity.id
_entity.type
_entity.pdbx_description
1 polymer ?
#
loop_
_entity_poly.entity_id
_entity_poly.type
_entity_poly.pdbx_seq_one_letter_code
_entity_poly.pdbx_strand_id
1 'polypeptide(L)'
;DRVVQQALLNILQPIFEPDFHPSSYGYRPKRSCHQAVAKAERFMNKYGLRYVVDMDLSKCFDRLDHELILKGVNRKVSDGSVLNLIRSFLEAGVMKDGAYSETDIGSPQGGVISPLLANIYLDHFDQEMRRRNIRIVRYADDILVFARTPRQAERYKQIAYDILEGDLKLVVNKEKTHTTSVYKGVPYLGFVIYPKHVSIQPKKIKAFKDKVRELTPRN
;
A
#
# COMPACT_ATOMS: atom_id res chain seq x y z
N ASP A 1 10.34 -4.04 23.45
CA ASP A 1 9.97 -4.57 22.13
C ASP A 1 10.15 -3.56 20.99
N ARG A 2 9.70 -2.30 21.12
CA ARG A 2 9.86 -1.28 20.05
C ARG A 2 11.32 -1.01 19.68
N VAL A 3 12.23 -1.03 20.65
CA VAL A 3 13.68 -0.85 20.42
C VAL A 3 14.23 -1.98 19.58
N VAL A 4 13.85 -3.22 19.91
CA VAL A 4 14.29 -4.42 19.16
C VAL A 4 13.70 -4.43 17.74
N GLN A 5 12.43 -4.06 17.60
CA GLN A 5 11.81 -3.89 16.26
C GLN A 5 12.52 -2.82 15.42
N GLN A 6 12.95 -1.70 16.04
CA GLN A 6 13.69 -0.65 15.35
C GLN A 6 15.09 -1.13 14.93
N ALA A 7 15.79 -1.88 15.79
CA ALA A 7 17.09 -2.45 15.45
C ALA A 7 16.96 -3.42 14.26
N LEU A 8 15.93 -4.28 14.29
CA LEU A 8 15.64 -5.22 13.20
C LEU A 8 15.26 -4.49 11.91
N LEU A 9 14.44 -3.44 11.99
CA LEU A 9 14.10 -2.58 10.84
C LEU A 9 15.35 -1.98 10.20
N ASN A 10 16.29 -1.45 11.01
CA ASN A 10 17.52 -0.83 10.52
C ASN A 10 18.41 -1.82 9.76
N ILE A 11 18.35 -3.11 10.11
CA ILE A 11 19.10 -4.18 9.44
C ILE A 11 18.38 -4.65 8.19
N LEU A 12 17.07 -4.90 8.27
CA LEU A 12 16.31 -5.49 7.17
C LEU A 12 15.99 -4.50 6.05
N GLN A 13 15.69 -3.25 6.39
CA GLN A 13 15.27 -2.25 5.40
C GLN A 13 16.29 -2.08 4.26
N PRO A 14 17.60 -1.90 4.48
CA PRO A 14 18.56 -1.79 3.39
C PRO A 14 18.71 -3.06 2.55
N ILE A 15 18.34 -4.24 3.08
CA ILE A 15 18.37 -5.52 2.35
C ILE A 15 17.22 -5.60 1.34
N PHE A 16 16.03 -5.14 1.71
CA PHE A 16 14.82 -5.27 0.87
C PHE A 16 14.57 -4.04 -0.02
N GLU A 17 14.91 -2.83 0.46
CA GLU A 17 14.61 -1.56 -0.22
C GLU A 17 15.04 -1.50 -1.70
N PRO A 18 16.23 -2.01 -2.11
CA PRO A 18 16.66 -1.93 -3.50
C PRO A 18 15.78 -2.71 -4.48
N ASP A 19 15.11 -3.78 -4.02
CA ASP A 19 14.36 -4.69 -4.89
C ASP A 19 12.88 -4.30 -5.01
N PHE A 20 12.38 -3.49 -4.09
CA PHE A 20 10.98 -3.07 -4.15
C PHE A 20 10.66 -2.36 -5.45
N HIS A 21 9.47 -2.64 -5.96
CA HIS A 21 8.99 -2.07 -7.21
C HIS A 21 9.14 -0.53 -7.24
N PRO A 22 9.64 0.07 -8.33
CA PRO A 22 9.91 1.52 -8.41
C PRO A 22 8.65 2.40 -8.32
N SER A 23 7.47 1.82 -8.47
CA SER A 23 6.17 2.50 -8.30
C SER A 23 5.48 2.17 -6.97
N SER A 24 6.18 1.57 -6.00
CA SER A 24 5.75 1.43 -4.61
C SER A 24 6.35 2.54 -3.76
N TYR A 25 5.54 3.25 -2.98
CA TYR A 25 5.94 4.48 -2.31
C TYR A 25 5.70 4.51 -0.81
N GLY A 26 4.62 3.88 -0.32
CA GLY A 26 4.24 3.94 1.10
C GLY A 26 5.28 3.31 2.02
N TYR A 27 5.55 3.96 3.15
CA TYR A 27 6.45 3.48 4.20
C TYR A 27 7.90 3.19 3.75
N ARG A 28 8.36 3.81 2.70
CA ARG A 28 9.71 3.63 2.16
C ARG A 28 10.56 4.89 2.37
N PRO A 29 11.86 4.75 2.69
CA PRO A 29 12.76 5.88 2.86
C PRO A 29 12.87 6.68 1.55
N LYS A 30 12.93 8.00 1.66
CA LYS A 30 13.04 8.93 0.52
C LYS A 30 11.90 8.84 -0.50
N ARG A 31 10.77 8.21 -0.14
CA ARG A 31 9.55 8.14 -0.94
C ARG A 31 8.43 8.95 -0.29
N SER A 32 7.54 9.50 -1.09
CA SER A 32 6.43 10.34 -0.62
C SER A 32 5.15 10.14 -1.44
N CYS A 33 4.02 10.56 -0.86
CA CYS A 33 2.74 10.59 -1.56
C CYS A 33 2.79 11.50 -2.80
N HIS A 34 3.52 12.61 -2.76
CA HIS A 34 3.70 13.51 -3.91
C HIS A 34 4.40 12.81 -5.09
N GLN A 35 5.40 11.98 -4.80
CA GLN A 35 6.07 11.21 -5.84
C GLN A 35 5.15 10.12 -6.44
N ALA A 36 4.28 9.50 -5.62
CA ALA A 36 3.26 8.56 -6.10
C ALA A 36 2.26 9.26 -7.02
N VAL A 37 1.75 10.43 -6.62
CA VAL A 37 0.84 11.27 -7.42
C VAL A 37 1.49 11.69 -8.75
N ALA A 38 2.72 12.19 -8.72
CA ALA A 38 3.46 12.57 -9.92
C ALA A 38 3.71 11.38 -10.86
N LYS A 39 3.93 10.17 -10.30
CA LYS A 39 4.07 8.96 -11.10
C LYS A 39 2.75 8.58 -11.77
N ALA A 40 1.63 8.66 -11.05
CA ALA A 40 0.30 8.42 -11.60
C ALA A 40 -0.03 9.40 -12.74
N GLU A 41 0.16 10.69 -12.52
CA GLU A 41 0.00 11.73 -13.55
C GLU A 41 0.85 11.43 -14.79
N ARG A 42 2.12 11.06 -14.60
CA ARG A 42 3.02 10.70 -15.71
C ARG A 42 2.50 9.52 -16.52
N PHE A 43 1.88 8.51 -15.88
CA PHE A 43 1.28 7.38 -16.58
C PHE A 43 0.07 7.81 -17.43
N MET A 44 -0.76 8.70 -16.91
CA MET A 44 -1.91 9.24 -17.64
C MET A 44 -1.50 10.15 -18.79
N ASN A 45 -0.57 11.05 -18.55
CA ASN A 45 -0.16 12.07 -19.52
C ASN A 45 0.80 11.50 -20.58
N LYS A 46 1.97 11.01 -20.15
CA LYS A 46 3.06 10.63 -21.07
C LYS A 46 2.84 9.27 -21.73
N TYR A 47 2.24 8.30 -21.01
CA TYR A 47 2.05 6.93 -21.53
C TYR A 47 0.65 6.68 -22.11
N GLY A 48 -0.23 7.68 -22.05
CA GLY A 48 -1.57 7.61 -22.64
C GLY A 48 -2.47 6.56 -22.02
N LEU A 49 -2.29 6.24 -20.72
CA LEU A 49 -3.14 5.31 -20.01
C LEU A 49 -4.41 6.05 -19.57
N ARG A 50 -5.56 5.66 -20.12
CA ARG A 50 -6.83 6.40 -20.05
C ARG A 50 -7.81 5.89 -19.01
N TYR A 51 -7.55 4.71 -18.47
CA TYR A 51 -8.40 4.06 -17.48
C TYR A 51 -7.57 3.65 -16.27
N VAL A 52 -8.15 3.79 -15.10
CA VAL A 52 -7.52 3.43 -13.82
C VAL A 52 -8.50 2.56 -13.05
N VAL A 53 -8.00 1.46 -12.52
CA VAL A 53 -8.66 0.72 -11.46
C VAL A 53 -8.09 1.23 -10.15
N ASP A 54 -8.94 1.84 -9.33
CA ASP A 54 -8.65 2.26 -7.97
C ASP A 54 -9.07 1.12 -7.05
N MET A 55 -8.12 0.57 -6.29
CA MET A 55 -8.31 -0.62 -5.46
C MET A 55 -8.00 -0.32 -4.00
N ASP A 56 -8.92 -0.70 -3.13
CA ASP A 56 -8.82 -0.59 -1.67
C ASP A 56 -8.73 -1.99 -1.04
N LEU A 57 -7.75 -2.22 -0.19
CA LEU A 57 -7.61 -3.46 0.55
C LEU A 57 -8.31 -3.35 1.91
N SER A 58 -9.21 -4.28 2.18
CA SER A 58 -9.96 -4.29 3.43
C SER A 58 -9.08 -4.75 4.59
N LYS A 59 -8.76 -3.84 5.53
CA LYS A 59 -7.98 -4.15 6.74
C LYS A 59 -6.68 -4.89 6.41
N CYS A 60 -5.89 -4.36 5.46
CA CYS A 60 -4.71 -5.01 4.92
C CYS A 60 -3.76 -5.51 6.02
N PHE A 61 -3.40 -4.65 6.99
CA PHE A 61 -2.49 -5.01 8.08
C PHE A 61 -3.04 -6.11 9.00
N ASP A 62 -4.36 -6.16 9.18
CA ASP A 62 -5.02 -7.16 10.05
C ASP A 62 -5.17 -8.53 9.37
N ARG A 63 -4.80 -8.64 8.08
CA ARG A 63 -5.00 -9.84 7.25
C ARG A 63 -3.73 -10.42 6.64
N LEU A 64 -2.57 -9.89 7.04
CA LEU A 64 -1.29 -10.41 6.56
C LEU A 64 -1.06 -11.82 7.12
N ASP A 65 -0.94 -12.82 6.26
CA ASP A 65 -0.64 -14.20 6.63
C ASP A 65 0.83 -14.29 7.10
N HIS A 66 1.05 -14.77 8.33
CA HIS A 66 2.38 -14.81 8.96
C HIS A 66 3.37 -15.67 8.16
N GLU A 67 2.91 -16.82 7.64
CA GLU A 67 3.78 -17.71 6.87
C GLU A 67 4.22 -17.07 5.54
N LEU A 68 3.31 -16.32 4.88
CA LEU A 68 3.66 -15.59 3.66
C LEU A 68 4.62 -14.44 3.95
N ILE A 69 4.48 -13.74 5.09
CA ILE A 69 5.46 -12.74 5.54
C ILE A 69 6.83 -13.39 5.70
N LEU A 70 6.89 -14.47 6.50
CA LEU A 70 8.15 -15.17 6.79
C LEU A 70 8.79 -15.75 5.52
N LYS A 71 7.98 -16.31 4.61
CA LYS A 71 8.43 -16.75 3.30
C LYS A 71 9.00 -15.59 2.48
N GLY A 72 8.38 -14.42 2.55
CA GLY A 72 8.86 -13.19 1.90
C GLY A 72 10.21 -12.75 2.46
N VAL A 73 10.38 -12.76 3.78
CA VAL A 73 11.64 -12.43 4.45
C VAL A 73 12.72 -13.46 4.12
N ASN A 74 12.38 -14.75 4.15
CA ASN A 74 13.33 -15.85 3.91
C ASN A 74 13.92 -15.85 2.49
N ARG A 75 13.33 -15.13 1.55
CA ARG A 75 13.95 -14.95 0.21
C ARG A 75 15.34 -14.31 0.26
N LYS A 76 15.65 -13.55 1.31
CA LYS A 76 16.91 -12.81 1.46
C LYS A 76 17.61 -13.04 2.80
N VAL A 77 16.87 -13.44 3.82
CA VAL A 77 17.37 -13.61 5.19
C VAL A 77 16.98 -15.00 5.66
N SER A 78 17.94 -15.93 5.60
CA SER A 78 17.74 -17.34 5.99
C SER A 78 18.10 -17.63 7.45
N ASP A 79 18.51 -16.59 8.23
CA ASP A 79 18.83 -16.76 9.65
C ASP A 79 17.58 -17.12 10.46
N GLY A 80 17.58 -18.34 11.03
CA GLY A 80 16.47 -18.86 11.80
C GLY A 80 16.15 -18.03 13.05
N SER A 81 17.16 -17.42 13.69
CA SER A 81 16.96 -16.57 14.86
C SER A 81 16.20 -15.29 14.50
N VAL A 82 16.55 -14.68 13.36
CA VAL A 82 15.84 -13.52 12.84
C VAL A 82 14.41 -13.86 12.44
N LEU A 83 14.19 -14.99 11.76
CA LEU A 83 12.85 -15.43 11.37
C LEU A 83 11.98 -15.74 12.59
N ASN A 84 12.53 -16.41 13.61
CA ASN A 84 11.82 -16.68 14.86
C ASN A 84 11.50 -15.40 15.63
N LEU A 85 12.39 -14.42 15.63
CA LEU A 85 12.14 -13.13 16.25
C LEU A 85 10.99 -12.36 15.54
N ILE A 86 10.96 -12.37 14.21
CA ILE A 86 9.85 -11.78 13.45
C ILE A 86 8.55 -12.53 13.76
N ARG A 87 8.57 -13.87 13.79
CA ARG A 87 7.42 -14.69 14.16
C ARG A 87 6.88 -14.29 15.54
N SER A 88 7.76 -14.19 16.53
CA SER A 88 7.36 -13.79 17.89
C SER A 88 6.70 -12.40 17.91
N PHE A 89 7.12 -11.44 17.07
CA PHE A 89 6.45 -10.14 16.98
C PHE A 89 5.09 -10.21 16.28
N LEU A 90 4.92 -11.10 15.31
CA LEU A 90 3.65 -11.29 14.62
C LEU A 90 2.63 -11.96 15.54
N GLU A 91 3.06 -12.98 16.30
CA GLU A 91 2.25 -13.76 17.25
C GLU A 91 1.98 -13.04 18.57
N ALA A 92 2.78 -12.00 18.91
CA ALA A 92 2.72 -11.30 20.19
C ALA A 92 1.37 -10.59 20.46
N GLY A 93 0.38 -10.73 19.60
CA GLY A 93 -0.97 -10.24 19.79
C GLY A 93 -1.10 -8.71 19.93
N VAL A 94 -2.32 -8.25 20.05
CA VAL A 94 -2.67 -6.84 20.29
C VAL A 94 -3.39 -6.75 21.63
N MET A 95 -2.91 -5.88 22.50
CA MET A 95 -3.67 -5.52 23.71
C MET A 95 -4.76 -4.53 23.27
N LYS A 96 -6.01 -4.99 23.26
CA LYS A 96 -7.18 -4.18 22.93
C LYS A 96 -8.09 -4.10 24.14
N ASP A 97 -8.41 -2.89 24.60
CA ASP A 97 -9.31 -2.62 25.73
C ASP A 97 -8.94 -3.38 27.03
N GLY A 98 -7.62 -3.60 27.28
CA GLY A 98 -7.12 -4.30 28.47
C GLY A 98 -7.17 -5.84 28.38
N ALA A 99 -7.64 -6.40 27.28
CA ALA A 99 -7.61 -7.83 27.00
C ALA A 99 -6.52 -8.17 25.97
N TYR A 100 -5.71 -9.18 26.28
CA TYR A 100 -4.72 -9.76 25.37
C TYR A 100 -5.42 -10.74 24.43
N SER A 101 -5.27 -10.59 23.11
CA SER A 101 -5.66 -11.59 22.15
C SER A 101 -4.47 -11.98 21.29
N GLU A 102 -4.14 -13.25 21.28
CA GLU A 102 -3.23 -13.82 20.28
C GLU A 102 -3.83 -13.64 18.90
N THR A 103 -3.00 -13.29 17.92
CA THR A 103 -3.42 -13.13 16.54
C THR A 103 -2.67 -14.12 15.67
N ASP A 104 -3.40 -15.06 15.07
CA ASP A 104 -2.85 -15.98 14.06
C ASP A 104 -2.64 -15.29 12.69
N ILE A 105 -3.20 -14.10 12.52
CA ILE A 105 -3.20 -13.34 11.26
C ILE A 105 -3.03 -11.86 11.59
N GLY A 106 -2.29 -11.18 10.74
CA GLY A 106 -2.10 -9.73 10.81
C GLY A 106 -0.75 -9.33 11.41
N SER A 107 -0.43 -8.07 11.23
CA SER A 107 0.75 -7.44 11.86
C SER A 107 0.26 -6.42 12.88
N PRO A 108 0.81 -6.39 14.11
CA PRO A 108 0.35 -5.47 15.14
C PRO A 108 0.26 -4.04 14.62
N GLN A 109 -0.94 -3.43 14.69
CA GLN A 109 -1.11 -2.03 14.31
C GLN A 109 -0.26 -1.15 15.21
N GLY A 110 0.65 -0.34 14.61
CA GLY A 110 1.60 0.49 15.35
C GLY A 110 2.94 -0.18 15.68
N GLY A 111 3.18 -1.41 15.25
CA GLY A 111 4.50 -2.04 15.29
C GLY A 111 5.48 -1.29 14.39
N VAL A 112 6.70 -1.05 14.89
CA VAL A 112 7.74 -0.29 14.15
C VAL A 112 8.15 -0.99 12.85
N ILE A 113 8.22 -2.32 12.86
CA ILE A 113 8.61 -3.14 11.70
C ILE A 113 7.45 -3.46 10.76
N SER A 114 6.19 -3.35 11.22
CA SER A 114 5.00 -3.75 10.47
C SER A 114 4.90 -3.13 9.06
N PRO A 115 5.26 -1.85 8.84
CA PRO A 115 5.24 -1.26 7.51
C PRO A 115 6.22 -1.89 6.52
N LEU A 116 7.41 -2.31 6.99
CA LEU A 116 8.38 -3.03 6.16
C LEU A 116 7.86 -4.42 5.80
N LEU A 117 7.32 -5.15 6.79
CA LEU A 117 6.76 -6.49 6.57
C LEU A 117 5.58 -6.46 5.59
N ALA A 118 4.70 -5.46 5.70
CA ALA A 118 3.62 -5.24 4.73
C ALA A 118 4.15 -4.96 3.32
N ASN A 119 5.22 -4.18 3.18
CA ASN A 119 5.85 -3.95 1.88
C ASN A 119 6.49 -5.22 1.31
N ILE A 120 7.16 -6.05 2.14
CA ILE A 120 7.72 -7.35 1.72
C ILE A 120 6.60 -8.28 1.24
N TYR A 121 5.48 -8.30 1.94
CA TYR A 121 4.30 -9.09 1.59
C TYR A 121 3.69 -8.66 0.25
N LEU A 122 3.41 -7.37 0.09
CA LEU A 122 2.81 -6.81 -1.11
C LEU A 122 3.77 -6.73 -2.30
N ASP A 123 5.08 -6.89 -2.09
CA ASP A 123 6.05 -6.93 -3.17
C ASP A 123 5.79 -8.09 -4.16
N HIS A 124 5.22 -9.20 -3.68
CA HIS A 124 4.79 -10.29 -4.58
C HIS A 124 3.79 -9.77 -5.62
N PHE A 125 2.77 -9.03 -5.20
CA PHE A 125 1.81 -8.39 -6.12
C PHE A 125 2.51 -7.43 -7.07
N ASP A 126 3.37 -6.56 -6.55
CA ASP A 126 4.09 -5.56 -7.36
C ASP A 126 4.94 -6.21 -8.46
N GLN A 127 5.68 -7.28 -8.13
CA GLN A 127 6.54 -8.00 -9.08
C GLN A 127 5.72 -8.81 -10.11
N GLU A 128 4.59 -9.40 -9.69
CA GLU A 128 3.68 -10.10 -10.59
C GLU A 128 3.07 -9.15 -11.64
N MET A 129 2.65 -7.96 -11.21
CA MET A 129 2.14 -6.94 -12.11
C MET A 129 3.24 -6.45 -13.06
N ARG A 130 4.47 -6.26 -12.55
CA ARG A 130 5.63 -5.88 -13.36
C ARG A 130 5.96 -6.94 -14.42
N ARG A 131 5.96 -8.22 -14.05
CA ARG A 131 6.24 -9.35 -14.96
C ARG A 131 5.25 -9.42 -16.12
N ARG A 132 4.00 -9.02 -15.88
CA ARG A 132 2.94 -8.92 -16.90
C ARG A 132 2.93 -7.57 -17.64
N ASN A 133 3.91 -6.70 -17.42
CA ASN A 133 3.97 -5.33 -17.97
C ASN A 133 2.73 -4.47 -17.65
N ILE A 134 2.06 -4.73 -16.52
CA ILE A 134 0.94 -3.95 -16.03
C ILE A 134 1.48 -2.79 -15.19
N ARG A 135 1.09 -1.58 -15.52
CA ARG A 135 1.53 -0.38 -14.80
C ARG A 135 0.70 -0.17 -13.55
N ILE A 136 1.38 -0.04 -12.41
CA ILE A 136 0.76 0.23 -11.12
C ILE A 136 1.43 1.41 -10.44
N VAL A 137 0.70 2.04 -9.52
CA VAL A 137 1.25 2.90 -8.47
C VAL A 137 0.64 2.45 -7.15
N ARG A 138 1.48 2.13 -6.17
CA ARG A 138 1.04 1.69 -4.85
C ARG A 138 1.59 2.60 -3.76
N TYR A 139 0.73 3.00 -2.84
CA TYR A 139 1.11 3.66 -1.60
C TYR A 139 0.52 2.88 -0.42
N ALA A 140 1.32 2.04 0.22
CA ALA A 140 0.86 1.05 1.21
C ALA A 140 -0.21 0.12 0.58
N ASP A 141 -1.43 0.16 1.07
CA ASP A 141 -2.60 -0.58 0.64
C ASP A 141 -3.44 0.13 -0.45
N ASP A 142 -3.17 1.41 -0.71
CA ASP A 142 -3.82 2.17 -1.79
C ASP A 142 -3.15 1.85 -3.15
N ILE A 143 -3.88 1.20 -4.06
CA ILE A 143 -3.35 0.68 -5.33
C ILE A 143 -4.08 1.30 -6.51
N LEU A 144 -3.32 1.85 -7.47
CA LEU A 144 -3.83 2.24 -8.78
C LEU A 144 -3.25 1.31 -9.86
N VAL A 145 -4.13 0.71 -10.68
CA VAL A 145 -3.76 -0.10 -11.85
C VAL A 145 -4.17 0.63 -13.11
N PHE A 146 -3.24 0.80 -14.06
CA PHE A 146 -3.43 1.65 -15.24
C PHE A 146 -3.64 0.84 -16.51
N ALA A 147 -4.58 1.27 -17.36
CA ALA A 147 -4.93 0.63 -18.62
C ALA A 147 -5.20 1.65 -19.73
N ARG A 148 -5.15 1.19 -20.98
CA ARG A 148 -5.46 2.02 -22.16
C ARG A 148 -6.94 2.02 -22.51
N THR A 149 -7.62 0.90 -22.29
CA THR A 149 -9.04 0.70 -22.65
C THR A 149 -9.84 0.16 -21.47
N PRO A 150 -11.18 0.33 -21.45
CA PRO A 150 -12.04 -0.26 -20.42
C PRO A 150 -11.89 -1.78 -20.30
N ARG A 151 -11.86 -2.47 -21.43
CA ARG A 151 -11.70 -3.93 -21.48
C ARG A 151 -10.37 -4.37 -20.88
N GLN A 152 -9.31 -3.62 -21.13
CA GLN A 152 -7.99 -3.88 -20.53
C GLN A 152 -8.00 -3.62 -19.03
N ALA A 153 -8.69 -2.57 -18.57
CA ALA A 153 -8.83 -2.26 -17.15
C ALA A 153 -9.55 -3.40 -16.39
N GLU A 154 -10.66 -3.90 -16.92
CA GLU A 154 -11.38 -5.03 -16.34
C GLU A 154 -10.53 -6.31 -16.28
N ARG A 155 -9.79 -6.61 -17.36
CA ARG A 155 -8.85 -7.73 -17.37
C ARG A 155 -7.75 -7.57 -16.31
N TYR A 156 -7.19 -6.37 -16.18
CA TYR A 156 -6.13 -6.09 -15.18
C TYR A 156 -6.66 -6.11 -13.75
N LYS A 157 -7.91 -5.65 -13.55
CA LYS A 157 -8.61 -5.77 -12.28
C LYS A 157 -8.75 -7.23 -11.85
N GLN A 158 -9.17 -8.12 -12.78
CA GLN A 158 -9.27 -9.55 -12.47
C GLN A 158 -7.91 -10.15 -12.12
N ILE A 159 -6.86 -9.86 -12.89
CA ILE A 159 -5.49 -10.30 -12.57
C ILE A 159 -5.06 -9.82 -11.17
N ALA A 160 -5.38 -8.57 -10.83
CA ALA A 160 -5.06 -8.03 -9.51
C ALA A 160 -5.82 -8.77 -8.40
N TYR A 161 -7.09 -9.10 -8.60
CA TYR A 161 -7.86 -9.92 -7.66
C TYR A 161 -7.27 -11.31 -7.48
N ASP A 162 -6.92 -12.00 -8.58
CA ASP A 162 -6.36 -13.34 -8.52
C ASP A 162 -5.05 -13.38 -7.70
N ILE A 163 -4.22 -12.34 -7.80
CA ILE A 163 -2.98 -12.24 -7.03
C ILE A 163 -3.27 -11.85 -5.57
N LEU A 164 -4.08 -10.81 -5.35
CA LEU A 164 -4.33 -10.30 -4.01
C LEU A 164 -5.15 -11.25 -3.15
N GLU A 165 -6.23 -11.83 -3.70
CA GLU A 165 -7.12 -12.74 -2.98
C GLU A 165 -6.62 -14.20 -3.06
N GLY A 166 -6.10 -14.64 -4.22
CA GLY A 166 -5.60 -16.00 -4.42
C GLY A 166 -4.23 -16.23 -3.80
N ASP A 167 -3.21 -15.51 -4.27
CA ASP A 167 -1.83 -15.77 -3.82
C ASP A 167 -1.55 -15.18 -2.43
N LEU A 168 -2.06 -13.97 -2.16
CA LEU A 168 -1.79 -13.23 -0.92
C LEU A 168 -2.92 -13.33 0.13
N LYS A 169 -4.01 -14.05 -0.13
CA LYS A 169 -5.11 -14.25 0.82
C LYS A 169 -5.68 -12.95 1.43
N LEU A 170 -5.48 -11.82 0.74
CA LEU A 170 -6.03 -10.53 1.14
C LEU A 170 -7.48 -10.40 0.68
N VAL A 171 -8.20 -9.41 1.21
CA VAL A 171 -9.57 -9.13 0.80
C VAL A 171 -9.63 -7.76 0.14
N VAL A 172 -9.99 -7.75 -1.13
CA VAL A 172 -10.24 -6.50 -1.87
C VAL A 172 -11.62 -5.98 -1.54
N ASN A 173 -11.73 -4.71 -1.17
CA ASN A 173 -13.00 -4.05 -0.94
C ASN A 173 -13.69 -3.77 -2.28
N LYS A 174 -14.62 -4.64 -2.68
CA LYS A 174 -15.30 -4.58 -3.98
C LYS A 174 -16.21 -3.34 -4.12
N GLU A 175 -16.73 -2.83 -3.01
CA GLU A 175 -17.60 -1.63 -3.01
C GLU A 175 -16.80 -0.35 -3.29
N LYS A 176 -15.56 -0.29 -2.80
CA LYS A 176 -14.67 0.85 -3.01
C LYS A 176 -13.79 0.70 -4.26
N THR A 177 -13.59 -0.53 -4.73
CA THR A 177 -12.78 -0.79 -5.93
C THR A 177 -13.58 -0.47 -7.18
N HIS A 178 -13.13 0.49 -7.96
CA HIS A 178 -13.83 0.92 -9.16
C HIS A 178 -12.90 1.25 -10.33
N THR A 179 -13.42 1.07 -11.53
CA THR A 179 -12.74 1.49 -12.77
C THR A 179 -13.25 2.85 -13.19
N THR A 180 -12.34 3.79 -13.42
CA THR A 180 -12.68 5.15 -13.87
C THR A 180 -11.85 5.59 -15.06
N SER A 181 -12.41 6.52 -15.85
CA SER A 181 -11.64 7.24 -16.87
C SER A 181 -10.84 8.37 -16.23
N VAL A 182 -9.57 8.52 -16.62
CA VAL A 182 -8.68 9.58 -16.11
C VAL A 182 -9.22 10.99 -16.36
N TYR A 183 -10.10 11.17 -17.35
CA TYR A 183 -10.72 12.47 -17.64
C TYR A 183 -11.77 12.89 -16.62
N LYS A 184 -12.30 11.96 -15.81
CA LYS A 184 -13.19 12.26 -14.69
C LYS A 184 -12.43 12.70 -13.44
N GLY A 185 -11.09 12.60 -13.47
CA GLY A 185 -10.24 12.79 -12.31
C GLY A 185 -10.16 11.53 -11.44
N VAL A 186 -8.96 11.19 -10.99
CA VAL A 186 -8.67 10.03 -10.13
C VAL A 186 -8.35 10.55 -8.73
N PRO A 187 -9.22 10.34 -7.74
CA PRO A 187 -8.91 10.67 -6.35
C PRO A 187 -7.80 9.75 -5.84
N TYR A 188 -6.70 10.31 -5.33
CA TYR A 188 -5.60 9.51 -4.79
C TYR A 188 -4.81 10.31 -3.76
N LEU A 189 -4.58 9.76 -2.58
CA LEU A 189 -3.74 10.33 -1.51
C LEU A 189 -4.05 11.80 -1.16
N GLY A 190 -5.33 12.18 -1.21
CA GLY A 190 -5.76 13.56 -0.91
C GLY A 190 -5.77 14.52 -2.11
N PHE A 191 -5.38 14.05 -3.27
CA PHE A 191 -5.40 14.77 -4.54
C PHE A 191 -6.44 14.21 -5.50
N VAL A 192 -6.77 14.98 -6.54
CA VAL A 192 -7.48 14.50 -7.73
C VAL A 192 -6.54 14.68 -8.92
N ILE A 193 -6.21 13.56 -9.57
CA ILE A 193 -5.21 13.52 -10.65
C ILE A 193 -5.94 13.50 -11.99
N TYR A 194 -5.59 14.42 -12.86
CA TYR A 194 -6.02 14.48 -14.26
C TYR A 194 -4.79 14.31 -15.18
N PRO A 195 -4.96 14.01 -16.46
CA PRO A 195 -3.83 13.84 -17.37
C PRO A 195 -2.91 15.05 -17.50
N LYS A 196 -3.42 16.27 -17.26
CA LYS A 196 -2.68 17.53 -17.48
C LYS A 196 -2.50 18.39 -16.23
N HIS A 197 -3.13 18.03 -15.11
CA HIS A 197 -3.01 18.78 -13.87
C HIS A 197 -3.39 17.92 -12.67
N VAL A 198 -2.97 18.37 -11.50
CA VAL A 198 -3.32 17.77 -10.20
C VAL A 198 -3.97 18.86 -9.36
N SER A 199 -5.07 18.53 -8.68
CA SER A 199 -5.75 19.42 -7.73
C SER A 199 -5.86 18.74 -6.36
N ILE A 200 -6.04 19.53 -5.30
CA ILE A 200 -6.34 19.02 -3.97
C ILE A 200 -7.82 18.60 -3.93
N GLN A 201 -8.13 17.49 -3.27
CA GLN A 201 -9.52 17.04 -3.10
C GLN A 201 -10.36 18.13 -2.39
N PRO A 202 -11.57 18.46 -2.88
CA PRO A 202 -12.41 19.51 -2.29
C PRO A 202 -12.69 19.32 -0.80
N LYS A 203 -12.88 18.06 -0.36
CA LYS A 203 -13.06 17.73 1.06
C LYS A 203 -11.87 18.13 1.94
N LYS A 204 -10.64 18.02 1.40
CA LYS A 204 -9.41 18.42 2.14
C LYS A 204 -9.29 19.93 2.24
N ILE A 205 -9.66 20.66 1.17
CA ILE A 205 -9.72 22.13 1.19
C ILE A 205 -10.76 22.61 2.21
N LYS A 206 -11.95 21.99 2.23
CA LYS A 206 -12.98 22.30 3.20
C LYS A 206 -12.51 22.06 4.63
N ALA A 207 -11.97 20.87 4.92
CA ALA A 207 -11.46 20.54 6.26
C ALA A 207 -10.35 21.49 6.71
N PHE A 208 -9.46 21.91 5.80
CA PHE A 208 -8.43 22.90 6.10
C PHE A 208 -9.05 24.27 6.47
N LYS A 209 -10.02 24.75 5.66
CA LYS A 209 -10.72 26.01 5.94
C LYS A 209 -11.46 25.98 7.27
N ASP A 210 -12.12 24.85 7.60
CA ASP A 210 -12.84 24.69 8.85
C ASP A 210 -11.87 24.68 10.04
N LYS A 211 -10.71 24.01 9.90
CA LYS A 211 -9.66 24.04 10.95
C LYS A 211 -9.05 25.44 11.15
N VAL A 212 -8.83 26.19 10.06
CA VAL A 212 -8.38 27.59 10.19
C VAL A 212 -9.41 28.42 10.94
N ARG A 213 -10.70 28.31 10.61
CA ARG A 213 -11.77 29.05 11.32
C ARG A 213 -11.86 28.69 12.81
N GLU A 214 -11.67 27.41 13.14
CA GLU A 214 -11.62 26.93 14.53
C GLU A 214 -10.46 27.56 15.33
N LEU A 215 -9.26 27.64 14.71
CA LEU A 215 -8.06 28.14 15.34
C LEU A 215 -7.95 29.68 15.35
N THR A 216 -8.69 30.37 14.48
CA THR A 216 -8.71 31.83 14.34
C THR A 216 -10.14 32.36 14.47
N PRO A 217 -10.79 32.20 15.64
CA PRO A 217 -12.12 32.77 15.85
C PRO A 217 -12.03 34.30 15.70
N ARG A 218 -12.93 34.89 14.91
CA ARG A 218 -13.09 36.34 14.89
C ARG A 218 -13.76 36.76 16.21
N ASN A 219 -13.09 37.59 16.97
CA ASN A 219 -13.72 38.35 18.08
C ASN A 219 -14.75 39.32 17.50
#